data_a8d197e5ee5ae4af8082e747ccd49225
#
_entry.id   a8d197e5ee5ae4af8082e747ccd49225
#
_cell.length_a   1.000
_cell.length_b   1.000
_cell.length_c   1.000
_cell.angle_alpha   90.00
_cell.angle_beta   90.00
_cell.angle_gamma   90.00
#
_symmetry.space_group_name_H-M   'P 1'
#
loop_
_entity.id
_entity.type
_entity.pdbx_description
1 polymer ?
#
loop_
_entity_poly.entity_id
_entity_poly.type
_entity_poly.pdbx_seq_one_letter_code
_entity_poly.pdbx_strand_id
1 'polypeptide(L)'
;FERHARGLTLTESGEYVFKTAHDVIIKLREVETTLVDKKSKPSGKLTVTTVVSFGTTWLTPRIQEFMQLNPEIEIELIFDDKELDLSTRQADIGIFMRRPKQLNYIQRKLIDINYHLYGSIKYLDKYGYPKTVNDLSKHSFISYGRGAPSPVFNPDWALKLGMKDGKKRKTVMKVNSVYGLLLAVQSGVGIAALPDYLTVNVPNIVKVLPKIEGPITEAHFVYPQSLKNVARVQVFRNFLFSKISEWKF
;
A
#
# COMPACT_ATOMS: atom_id res chain seq x y z
N PHE A 1 -11.79 -14.26 -29.04
CA PHE A 1 -10.66 -13.32 -29.01
C PHE A 1 -10.56 -12.57 -30.32
N GLU A 2 -10.34 -11.28 -30.25
CA GLU A 2 -9.97 -10.42 -31.39
C GLU A 2 -8.49 -10.13 -31.34
N ARG A 3 -7.83 -10.25 -32.49
CA ARG A 3 -6.38 -10.04 -32.62
C ARG A 3 -6.11 -8.63 -33.13
N HIS A 4 -5.39 -7.84 -32.36
CA HIS A 4 -4.96 -6.49 -32.71
C HIS A 4 -3.44 -6.42 -32.80
N ALA A 5 -2.93 -5.39 -33.44
CA ALA A 5 -1.48 -5.15 -33.55
C ALA A 5 -0.74 -5.04 -32.18
N ARG A 6 -1.49 -4.85 -31.08
CA ARG A 6 -0.97 -4.68 -29.71
C ARG A 6 -1.35 -5.83 -28.76
N GLY A 7 -1.93 -6.93 -29.26
CA GLY A 7 -2.30 -8.08 -28.45
C GLY A 7 -3.66 -8.69 -28.79
N LEU A 8 -4.16 -9.53 -27.89
CA LEU A 8 -5.46 -10.19 -27.99
C LEU A 8 -6.42 -9.52 -27.00
N THR A 9 -7.62 -9.19 -27.47
CA THR A 9 -8.75 -8.80 -26.62
C THR A 9 -9.86 -9.86 -26.67
N LEU A 10 -10.67 -9.93 -25.63
CA LEU A 10 -11.84 -10.81 -25.64
C LEU A 10 -12.90 -10.21 -26.56
N THR A 11 -13.56 -11.04 -27.35
CA THR A 11 -14.82 -10.71 -28.00
C THR A 11 -15.92 -10.62 -26.95
N GLU A 12 -17.08 -10.04 -27.27
CA GLU A 12 -18.25 -10.00 -26.38
C GLU A 12 -18.64 -11.41 -25.89
N SER A 13 -18.67 -12.39 -26.80
CA SER A 13 -18.87 -13.81 -26.44
C SER A 13 -17.74 -14.35 -25.56
N GLY A 14 -16.51 -13.92 -25.81
CA GLY A 14 -15.34 -14.28 -25.00
C GLY A 14 -15.42 -13.74 -23.59
N GLU A 15 -15.88 -12.50 -23.39
CA GLU A 15 -16.12 -11.90 -22.08
C GLU A 15 -17.24 -12.63 -21.32
N TYR A 16 -18.31 -13.01 -22.00
CA TYR A 16 -19.38 -13.79 -21.40
C TYR A 16 -18.91 -15.17 -20.91
N VAL A 17 -18.17 -15.90 -21.74
CA VAL A 17 -17.59 -17.20 -21.36
C VAL A 17 -16.57 -17.04 -20.24
N PHE A 18 -15.71 -16.04 -20.30
CA PHE A 18 -14.74 -15.74 -19.25
C PHE A 18 -15.43 -15.47 -17.91
N LYS A 19 -16.46 -14.61 -17.90
CA LYS A 19 -17.24 -14.30 -16.69
C LYS A 19 -17.91 -15.54 -16.12
N THR A 20 -18.56 -16.35 -16.97
CA THR A 20 -19.24 -17.57 -16.54
C THR A 20 -18.27 -18.60 -15.98
N ALA A 21 -17.14 -18.85 -16.66
CA ALA A 21 -16.10 -19.76 -16.18
C ALA A 21 -15.51 -19.26 -14.86
N HIS A 22 -15.29 -17.96 -14.73
CA HIS A 22 -14.82 -17.33 -13.52
C HIS A 22 -15.78 -17.53 -12.34
N ASP A 23 -17.10 -17.32 -12.54
CA ASP A 23 -18.13 -17.54 -11.54
C ASP A 23 -18.21 -19.01 -11.09
N VAL A 24 -18.05 -19.96 -12.02
CA VAL A 24 -17.98 -21.40 -11.70
C VAL A 24 -16.77 -21.73 -10.84
N ILE A 25 -15.60 -21.22 -11.18
CA ILE A 25 -14.36 -21.41 -10.39
C ILE A 25 -14.53 -20.81 -8.99
N ILE A 26 -15.18 -19.65 -8.89
CA ILE A 26 -15.51 -19.03 -7.61
C ILE A 26 -16.37 -19.95 -6.75
N LYS A 27 -17.45 -20.50 -7.32
CA LYS A 27 -18.35 -21.41 -6.60
C LYS A 27 -17.67 -22.70 -6.16
N LEU A 28 -16.85 -23.29 -7.03
CA LEU A 28 -16.08 -24.50 -6.67
C LEU A 28 -15.14 -24.25 -5.48
N ARG A 29 -14.42 -23.14 -5.48
CA ARG A 29 -13.54 -22.75 -4.37
C ARG A 29 -14.32 -22.42 -3.08
N GLU A 30 -15.54 -21.90 -3.17
CA GLU A 30 -16.43 -21.73 -2.01
C GLU A 30 -16.82 -23.07 -1.38
N VAL A 31 -17.12 -24.06 -2.23
CA VAL A 31 -17.41 -25.43 -1.78
C VAL A 31 -16.20 -26.06 -1.14
N GLU A 32 -15.01 -26.01 -1.77
CA GLU A 32 -13.75 -26.47 -1.19
C GLU A 32 -13.47 -25.82 0.17
N THR A 33 -13.66 -24.50 0.27
CA THR A 33 -13.46 -23.75 1.51
C THR A 33 -14.46 -24.14 2.61
N THR A 34 -15.67 -24.54 2.21
CA THR A 34 -16.73 -24.97 3.15
C THR A 34 -16.49 -26.40 3.63
N LEU A 35 -15.90 -27.24 2.78
CA LEU A 35 -15.58 -28.65 3.07
C LEU A 35 -14.29 -28.79 3.89
N VAL A 36 -13.33 -27.87 3.77
CA VAL A 36 -12.13 -27.80 4.61
C VAL A 36 -12.51 -27.20 5.96
N ASP A 37 -12.86 -28.02 6.79
CA ASP A 37 -13.60 -28.00 8.01
C ASP A 37 -13.20 -26.97 9.10
N LYS A 38 -14.18 -26.57 9.90
CA LYS A 38 -14.11 -25.75 11.11
C LYS A 38 -13.18 -26.31 12.23
N LYS A 39 -12.51 -27.44 12.03
CA LYS A 39 -11.64 -28.13 13.00
C LYS A 39 -10.23 -28.43 12.47
N SER A 40 -9.90 -28.15 11.22
CA SER A 40 -8.57 -28.42 10.70
C SER A 40 -7.59 -27.27 10.97
N LYS A 41 -6.30 -27.61 11.12
CA LYS A 41 -5.23 -26.62 11.21
C LYS A 41 -5.27 -25.69 9.98
N PRO A 42 -5.00 -24.38 10.16
CA PRO A 42 -4.94 -23.44 9.05
C PRO A 42 -3.92 -23.90 8.00
N SER A 43 -4.34 -24.13 6.76
CA SER A 43 -3.49 -24.66 5.69
C SER A 43 -3.85 -24.12 4.33
N GLY A 44 -2.99 -24.38 3.33
CA GLY A 44 -3.17 -24.04 1.93
C GLY A 44 -2.64 -22.65 1.57
N LYS A 45 -2.82 -22.24 0.32
CA LYS A 45 -2.29 -20.98 -0.23
C LYS A 45 -3.09 -19.77 0.27
N LEU A 46 -2.38 -18.74 0.70
CA LEU A 46 -2.93 -17.44 1.09
C LEU A 46 -2.22 -16.33 0.31
N THR A 47 -2.95 -15.67 -0.57
CA THR A 47 -2.43 -14.56 -1.39
C THR A 47 -2.82 -13.23 -0.77
N VAL A 48 -1.83 -12.38 -0.49
CA VAL A 48 -2.00 -11.08 0.15
C VAL A 48 -1.48 -9.98 -0.75
N THR A 49 -2.29 -8.93 -0.99
CA THR A 49 -1.86 -7.76 -1.76
C THR A 49 -1.80 -6.50 -0.92
N THR A 50 -0.85 -5.62 -1.24
CA THR A 50 -0.73 -4.29 -0.65
C THR A 50 0.13 -3.38 -1.54
N VAL A 51 0.23 -2.09 -1.16
CA VAL A 51 1.13 -1.15 -1.85
C VAL A 51 2.60 -1.54 -1.64
N VAL A 52 3.43 -1.24 -2.65
CA VAL A 52 4.85 -1.64 -2.68
C VAL A 52 5.59 -1.21 -1.42
N SER A 53 5.44 0.03 -0.99
CA SER A 53 6.17 0.57 0.17
C SER A 53 5.83 -0.17 1.47
N PHE A 54 4.55 -0.43 1.75
CA PHE A 54 4.13 -1.12 2.96
C PHE A 54 4.50 -2.61 2.91
N GLY A 55 4.29 -3.23 1.76
CA GLY A 55 4.62 -4.65 1.54
C GLY A 55 6.09 -4.95 1.77
N THR A 56 6.98 -4.17 1.14
CA THR A 56 8.42 -4.41 1.20
C THR A 56 9.04 -4.06 2.56
N THR A 57 8.61 -2.95 3.19
CA THR A 57 9.31 -2.44 4.38
C THR A 57 8.67 -2.89 5.68
N TRP A 58 7.36 -3.12 5.72
CA TRP A 58 6.68 -3.49 6.95
C TRP A 58 6.22 -4.95 6.97
N LEU A 59 5.53 -5.42 5.91
CA LEU A 59 4.92 -6.74 5.90
C LEU A 59 5.96 -7.86 5.73
N THR A 60 6.78 -7.79 4.68
CA THR A 60 7.74 -8.86 4.34
C THR A 60 8.68 -9.24 5.49
N PRO A 61 9.28 -8.31 6.26
CA PRO A 61 10.14 -8.67 7.37
C PRO A 61 9.44 -9.46 8.50
N ARG A 62 8.11 -9.41 8.57
CA ARG A 62 7.29 -10.08 9.60
C ARG A 62 6.72 -11.42 9.14
N ILE A 63 6.78 -11.72 7.85
CA ILE A 63 6.19 -12.95 7.29
C ILE A 63 6.90 -14.21 7.79
N GLN A 64 8.21 -14.15 8.05
CA GLN A 64 8.95 -15.30 8.60
C GLN A 64 8.31 -15.81 9.91
N GLU A 65 7.97 -14.91 10.82
CA GLU A 65 7.31 -15.27 12.09
C GLU A 65 5.93 -15.90 11.85
N PHE A 66 5.15 -15.32 10.92
CA PHE A 66 3.84 -15.87 10.55
C PHE A 66 3.96 -17.31 10.01
N MET A 67 4.92 -17.56 9.12
CA MET A 67 5.16 -18.89 8.53
C MET A 67 5.61 -19.90 9.58
N GLN A 68 6.44 -19.50 10.56
CA GLN A 68 6.83 -20.37 11.67
C GLN A 68 5.65 -20.78 12.54
N LEU A 69 4.70 -19.85 12.77
CA LEU A 69 3.48 -20.12 13.54
C LEU A 69 2.45 -20.95 12.75
N ASN A 70 2.51 -20.91 11.42
CA ASN A 70 1.53 -21.54 10.53
C ASN A 70 2.24 -22.26 9.37
N PRO A 71 2.98 -23.35 9.62
CA PRO A 71 3.87 -23.99 8.62
C PRO A 71 3.11 -24.64 7.46
N GLU A 72 1.81 -24.88 7.59
CA GLU A 72 0.97 -25.46 6.53
C GLU A 72 0.35 -24.39 5.59
N ILE A 73 0.62 -23.09 5.84
CA ILE A 73 0.16 -22.00 4.99
C ILE A 73 1.29 -21.60 4.04
N GLU A 74 1.02 -21.68 2.73
CA GLU A 74 1.86 -21.09 1.69
C GLU A 74 1.44 -19.63 1.49
N ILE A 75 2.38 -18.69 1.64
CA ILE A 75 2.12 -17.26 1.47
C ILE A 75 2.60 -16.80 0.09
N GLU A 76 1.71 -16.11 -0.64
CA GLU A 76 2.05 -15.31 -1.82
C GLU A 76 1.79 -13.83 -1.54
N LEU A 77 2.81 -12.99 -1.74
CA LEU A 77 2.69 -11.54 -1.58
C LEU A 77 2.73 -10.86 -2.95
N ILE A 78 1.71 -10.05 -3.24
CA ILE A 78 1.61 -9.26 -4.47
C ILE A 78 1.64 -7.78 -4.10
N PHE A 79 2.67 -7.05 -4.54
CA PHE A 79 2.82 -5.63 -4.27
C PHE A 79 2.58 -4.81 -5.52
N ASP A 80 1.54 -3.96 -5.45
CA ASP A 80 1.20 -3.03 -6.52
C ASP A 80 0.60 -1.75 -5.91
N ASP A 81 1.00 -0.59 -6.41
CA ASP A 81 0.42 0.69 -5.98
C ASP A 81 -0.99 0.90 -6.59
N LYS A 82 -1.39 0.08 -7.57
CA LYS A 82 -2.77 -0.07 -8.03
C LYS A 82 -3.45 -1.17 -7.22
N GLU A 83 -4.55 -0.80 -6.55
CA GLU A 83 -5.34 -1.76 -5.79
C GLU A 83 -5.91 -2.86 -6.70
N LEU A 84 -5.62 -4.12 -6.36
CA LEU A 84 -6.21 -5.27 -7.03
C LEU A 84 -7.68 -5.43 -6.63
N ASP A 85 -8.49 -5.87 -7.57
CA ASP A 85 -9.87 -6.24 -7.29
C ASP A 85 -9.92 -7.65 -6.67
N LEU A 86 -10.20 -7.72 -5.37
CA LEU A 86 -10.29 -9.01 -4.66
C LEU A 86 -11.49 -9.86 -5.12
N SER A 87 -12.49 -9.27 -5.82
CA SER A 87 -13.62 -10.04 -6.37
C SER A 87 -13.16 -10.95 -7.52
N THR A 88 -12.08 -10.60 -8.21
CA THR A 88 -11.46 -11.42 -9.27
C THR A 88 -10.55 -12.52 -8.73
N ARG A 89 -10.42 -12.61 -7.40
CA ARG A 89 -9.58 -13.59 -6.69
C ARG A 89 -8.10 -13.60 -7.10
N GLN A 90 -7.60 -12.47 -7.56
CA GLN A 90 -6.17 -12.28 -7.76
C GLN A 90 -5.42 -12.25 -6.41
N ALA A 91 -6.13 -11.90 -5.33
CA ALA A 91 -5.66 -12.04 -3.96
C ALA A 91 -6.82 -12.39 -3.02
N ASP A 92 -6.51 -13.07 -1.90
CA ASP A 92 -7.48 -13.39 -0.85
C ASP A 92 -7.68 -12.21 0.10
N ILE A 93 -6.61 -11.45 0.36
CA ILE A 93 -6.57 -10.34 1.31
C ILE A 93 -5.92 -9.13 0.66
N GLY A 94 -6.50 -7.96 0.88
CA GLY A 94 -5.90 -6.66 0.57
C GLY A 94 -5.57 -5.87 1.84
N ILE A 95 -4.41 -5.22 1.87
CA ILE A 95 -4.11 -4.15 2.83
C ILE A 95 -4.10 -2.86 2.02
N PHE A 96 -5.23 -2.15 2.03
CA PHE A 96 -5.44 -0.98 1.20
C PHE A 96 -5.22 0.32 1.98
N MET A 97 -4.62 1.32 1.34
CA MET A 97 -4.32 2.62 1.94
C MET A 97 -5.49 3.60 1.87
N ARG A 98 -6.70 3.08 1.65
CA ARG A 98 -7.97 3.79 1.69
C ARG A 98 -9.10 2.80 1.91
N ARG A 99 -10.22 3.30 2.37
CA ARG A 99 -11.42 2.49 2.53
C ARG A 99 -11.99 2.09 1.16
N PRO A 100 -12.08 0.79 0.82
CA PRO A 100 -12.70 0.35 -0.42
C PRO A 100 -14.21 0.65 -0.44
N LYS A 101 -14.74 0.89 -1.64
CA LYS A 101 -16.16 1.22 -1.84
C LYS A 101 -17.04 -0.01 -2.08
N GLN A 102 -16.46 -1.17 -2.32
CA GLN A 102 -17.17 -2.41 -2.62
C GLN A 102 -17.95 -2.90 -1.39
N LEU A 103 -19.26 -3.18 -1.58
CA LEU A 103 -20.16 -3.57 -0.49
C LEU A 103 -19.99 -5.02 -0.02
N ASN A 104 -19.43 -5.89 -0.86
CA ASN A 104 -19.22 -7.31 -0.60
C ASN A 104 -17.87 -7.61 0.09
N TYR A 105 -17.14 -6.60 0.52
CA TYR A 105 -15.90 -6.77 1.28
C TYR A 105 -16.13 -6.58 2.77
N ILE A 106 -15.52 -7.45 3.55
CA ILE A 106 -15.31 -7.22 4.97
C ILE A 106 -14.06 -6.35 5.09
N GLN A 107 -14.20 -5.23 5.79
CA GLN A 107 -13.14 -4.28 5.95
C GLN A 107 -13.00 -3.83 7.40
N ARG A 108 -11.78 -3.74 7.87
CA ARG A 108 -11.46 -3.25 9.21
C ARG A 108 -10.26 -2.32 9.14
N LYS A 109 -10.39 -1.15 9.76
CA LYS A 109 -9.27 -0.22 9.89
C LYS A 109 -8.12 -0.91 10.62
N LEU A 110 -6.95 -0.84 10.05
CA LEU A 110 -5.74 -1.45 10.55
C LEU A 110 -4.92 -0.44 11.35
N ILE A 111 -4.62 0.73 10.74
CA ILE A 111 -3.82 1.79 11.36
C ILE A 111 -4.01 3.13 10.62
N ASP A 112 -3.77 4.23 11.32
CA ASP A 112 -3.58 5.57 10.75
C ASP A 112 -2.12 5.77 10.36
N ILE A 113 -1.88 6.29 9.16
CA ILE A 113 -0.56 6.58 8.62
C ILE A 113 -0.43 8.09 8.48
N ASN A 114 0.44 8.67 9.28
CA ASN A 114 0.77 10.09 9.24
C ASN A 114 1.85 10.36 8.19
N TYR A 115 1.82 11.54 7.61
CA TYR A 115 2.80 12.01 6.63
C TYR A 115 3.47 13.29 7.14
N HIS A 116 4.79 13.34 6.99
CA HIS A 116 5.57 14.54 7.23
C HIS A 116 6.51 14.83 6.05
N LEU A 117 7.13 16.00 6.08
CA LEU A 117 8.21 16.34 5.18
C LEU A 117 9.52 15.71 5.69
N TYR A 118 10.29 15.15 4.77
CA TYR A 118 11.58 14.54 5.08
C TYR A 118 12.66 15.01 4.12
N GLY A 119 13.85 15.16 4.64
CA GLY A 119 15.08 15.44 3.90
C GLY A 119 16.23 14.62 4.43
N SER A 120 17.23 14.31 3.62
CA SER A 120 18.46 13.70 4.14
C SER A 120 19.34 14.73 4.82
N ILE A 121 20.06 14.32 5.86
CA ILE A 121 21.03 15.16 6.58
C ILE A 121 22.02 15.77 5.59
N LYS A 122 22.59 14.97 4.68
CA LYS A 122 23.51 15.42 3.63
C LYS A 122 22.93 16.57 2.77
N TYR A 123 21.64 16.49 2.42
CA TYR A 123 20.98 17.55 1.65
C TYR A 123 20.80 18.80 2.50
N LEU A 124 20.33 18.64 3.74
CA LEU A 124 20.04 19.75 4.64
C LEU A 124 21.30 20.47 5.13
N ASP A 125 22.40 19.75 5.33
CA ASP A 125 23.70 20.36 5.66
C ASP A 125 24.22 21.26 4.53
N LYS A 126 23.96 20.86 3.28
CA LYS A 126 24.38 21.63 2.11
C LYS A 126 23.50 22.84 1.81
N TYR A 127 22.16 22.70 1.98
CA TYR A 127 21.19 23.71 1.54
C TYR A 127 20.48 24.43 2.70
N GLY A 128 20.80 24.07 3.94
CA GLY A 128 20.22 24.61 5.15
C GLY A 128 19.02 23.82 5.66
N TYR A 129 18.71 23.98 6.95
CA TYR A 129 17.54 23.39 7.61
C TYR A 129 16.39 24.40 7.62
N PRO A 130 15.26 24.14 6.94
CA PRO A 130 14.11 25.04 6.97
C PRO A 130 13.58 25.20 8.40
N LYS A 131 13.42 26.43 8.86
CA LYS A 131 12.86 26.79 10.18
C LYS A 131 11.41 27.21 10.08
N THR A 132 10.99 27.68 8.91
CA THR A 132 9.63 28.14 8.61
C THR A 132 9.14 27.55 7.28
N VAL A 133 7.83 27.61 7.05
CA VAL A 133 7.23 27.21 5.77
C VAL A 133 7.76 28.05 4.59
N ASN A 134 8.11 29.32 4.84
CA ASN A 134 8.66 30.20 3.81
C ASN A 134 10.05 29.75 3.33
N ASP A 135 10.86 29.17 4.22
CA ASP A 135 12.19 28.67 3.87
C ASP A 135 12.14 27.52 2.87
N LEU A 136 11.01 26.78 2.82
CA LEU A 136 10.81 25.71 1.86
C LEU A 136 10.90 26.17 0.39
N SER A 137 10.74 27.48 0.12
CA SER A 137 10.88 28.04 -1.22
C SER A 137 12.31 27.96 -1.79
N LYS A 138 13.32 27.80 -0.89
CA LYS A 138 14.74 27.68 -1.22
C LYS A 138 15.17 26.24 -1.50
N HIS A 139 14.24 25.27 -1.32
CA HIS A 139 14.56 23.85 -1.38
C HIS A 139 13.97 23.17 -2.62
N SER A 140 14.69 22.13 -3.07
CA SER A 140 14.22 21.23 -4.12
C SER A 140 13.16 20.28 -3.56
N PHE A 141 12.06 20.08 -4.31
CA PHE A 141 11.01 19.16 -3.93
C PHE A 141 10.95 17.96 -4.88
N ILE A 142 10.72 16.80 -4.30
CA ILE A 142 10.40 15.56 -5.00
C ILE A 142 8.93 15.26 -4.75
N SER A 143 8.18 14.87 -5.77
CA SER A 143 6.75 14.58 -5.62
C SER A 143 6.35 13.27 -6.26
N TYR A 144 5.16 12.79 -5.88
CA TYR A 144 4.55 11.64 -6.51
C TYR A 144 4.24 11.94 -7.99
N GLY A 145 4.59 11.00 -8.89
CA GLY A 145 4.46 11.12 -10.32
C GLY A 145 3.09 10.69 -10.85
N ARG A 146 2.97 10.64 -12.18
CA ARG A 146 1.80 10.10 -12.89
C ARG A 146 1.99 8.60 -13.14
N GLY A 147 0.89 7.89 -13.42
CA GLY A 147 0.92 6.50 -13.89
C GLY A 147 0.36 5.47 -12.91
N ALA A 148 0.37 5.74 -11.61
CA ALA A 148 -0.36 4.96 -10.61
C ALA A 148 -1.22 5.89 -9.74
N PRO A 149 -2.35 5.41 -9.19
CA PRO A 149 -3.11 6.15 -8.20
C PRO A 149 -2.21 6.42 -6.98
N SER A 150 -2.15 7.68 -6.54
CA SER A 150 -1.44 7.97 -5.30
C SER A 150 -2.17 7.30 -4.12
N PRO A 151 -1.46 6.62 -3.22
CA PRO A 151 -2.06 6.11 -1.99
C PRO A 151 -2.54 7.23 -1.05
N VAL A 152 -2.11 8.46 -1.29
CA VAL A 152 -2.48 9.64 -0.48
C VAL A 152 -3.56 10.44 -1.21
N PHE A 153 -4.62 10.83 -0.48
CA PHE A 153 -5.72 11.63 -1.03
C PHE A 153 -5.26 12.96 -1.65
N ASN A 154 -4.28 13.63 -1.05
CA ASN A 154 -3.73 14.90 -1.56
C ASN A 154 -2.20 14.82 -1.71
N PRO A 155 -1.67 14.17 -2.76
CA PRO A 155 -0.23 13.95 -2.90
C PRO A 155 0.58 15.24 -3.07
N ASP A 156 -0.07 16.33 -3.45
CA ASP A 156 0.56 17.64 -3.68
C ASP A 156 0.52 18.57 -2.46
N TRP A 157 0.05 18.10 -1.28
CA TRP A 157 -0.11 18.96 -0.11
C TRP A 157 1.18 19.69 0.26
N ALA A 158 2.32 18.99 0.20
CA ALA A 158 3.64 19.54 0.50
C ALA A 158 4.06 20.65 -0.49
N LEU A 159 3.65 20.52 -1.74
CA LEU A 159 3.93 21.53 -2.78
C LEU A 159 3.09 22.78 -2.62
N LYS A 160 1.92 22.67 -2.00
CA LYS A 160 0.98 23.79 -1.78
C LYS A 160 1.19 24.47 -0.43
N LEU A 161 1.93 23.85 0.49
CA LEU A 161 2.12 24.32 1.85
C LEU A 161 2.70 25.75 1.89
N GLY A 162 1.95 26.72 2.41
CA GLY A 162 2.33 28.13 2.47
C GLY A 162 2.36 28.87 1.13
N MET A 163 1.86 28.26 0.05
CA MET A 163 1.72 28.93 -1.26
C MET A 163 0.37 29.65 -1.34
N LYS A 164 0.38 30.85 -1.93
CA LYS A 164 -0.84 31.62 -2.19
C LYS A 164 -1.50 31.20 -3.51
N ASP A 165 -2.80 31.44 -3.64
CA ASP A 165 -3.58 31.33 -4.88
C ASP A 165 -3.50 29.97 -5.59
N GLY A 166 -3.43 28.85 -4.82
CA GLY A 166 -3.39 27.51 -5.39
C GLY A 166 -2.09 27.17 -6.12
N LYS A 167 -1.08 28.03 -6.07
CA LYS A 167 0.23 27.79 -6.66
C LYS A 167 0.89 26.58 -6.00
N LYS A 168 1.78 25.94 -6.74
CA LYS A 168 2.57 24.80 -6.27
C LYS A 168 4.06 25.10 -6.45
N ARG A 169 4.89 24.61 -5.52
CA ARG A 169 6.34 24.59 -5.70
C ARG A 169 6.72 23.76 -6.92
N LYS A 170 7.76 24.17 -7.61
CA LYS A 170 8.34 23.36 -8.69
C LYS A 170 8.99 22.12 -8.09
N THR A 171 8.88 21.00 -8.79
CA THR A 171 9.55 19.75 -8.43
C THR A 171 10.73 19.52 -9.34
N VAL A 172 11.83 19.02 -8.78
CA VAL A 172 13.02 18.62 -9.53
C VAL A 172 12.93 17.19 -10.04
N MET A 173 12.14 16.35 -9.34
CA MET A 173 11.94 14.95 -9.68
C MET A 173 10.50 14.52 -9.36
N LYS A 174 9.95 13.61 -10.18
CA LYS A 174 8.68 12.94 -9.94
C LYS A 174 8.87 11.44 -10.10
N VAL A 175 8.34 10.67 -9.16
CA VAL A 175 8.37 9.20 -9.19
C VAL A 175 7.03 8.65 -8.70
N ASN A 176 6.50 7.64 -9.36
CA ASN A 176 5.20 7.03 -9.05
C ASN A 176 5.30 5.86 -8.04
N SER A 177 6.24 5.94 -7.13
CA SER A 177 6.47 4.97 -6.07
C SER A 177 6.85 5.69 -4.78
N VAL A 178 6.14 5.41 -3.69
CA VAL A 178 6.45 5.99 -2.37
C VAL A 178 7.81 5.51 -1.87
N TYR A 179 8.17 4.25 -2.16
CA TYR A 179 9.50 3.74 -1.85
C TYR A 179 10.58 4.43 -2.70
N GLY A 180 10.29 4.72 -3.97
CA GLY A 180 11.17 5.52 -4.83
C GLY A 180 11.37 6.96 -4.31
N LEU A 181 10.33 7.58 -3.72
CA LEU A 181 10.46 8.88 -3.05
C LEU A 181 11.45 8.81 -1.88
N LEU A 182 11.36 7.76 -1.04
CA LEU A 182 12.30 7.54 0.06
C LEU A 182 13.74 7.48 -0.45
N LEU A 183 14.00 6.66 -1.47
CA LEU A 183 15.35 6.51 -2.03
C LEU A 183 15.89 7.82 -2.61
N ALA A 184 15.05 8.62 -3.25
CA ALA A 184 15.43 9.93 -3.77
C ALA A 184 15.77 10.93 -2.65
N VAL A 185 15.03 10.90 -1.53
CA VAL A 185 15.35 11.68 -0.33
C VAL A 185 16.69 11.23 0.26
N GLN A 186 16.91 9.92 0.43
CA GLN A 186 18.17 9.37 0.95
C GLN A 186 19.38 9.77 0.12
N SER A 187 19.24 9.78 -1.21
CA SER A 187 20.32 10.20 -2.12
C SER A 187 20.57 11.71 -2.13
N GLY A 188 19.76 12.50 -1.41
CA GLY A 188 19.99 13.94 -1.30
C GLY A 188 19.46 14.77 -2.47
N VAL A 189 18.47 14.27 -3.22
CA VAL A 189 17.84 15.00 -4.33
C VAL A 189 17.03 16.21 -3.83
N GLY A 190 16.39 16.08 -2.66
CA GLY A 190 15.56 17.15 -2.09
C GLY A 190 14.67 16.69 -0.95
N ILE A 191 13.61 17.47 -0.70
CA ILE A 191 12.60 17.22 0.32
C ILE A 191 11.39 16.54 -0.33
N ALA A 192 10.82 15.52 0.35
CA ALA A 192 9.57 14.89 -0.04
C ALA A 192 8.64 14.69 1.15
N ALA A 193 7.34 14.55 0.86
CA ALA A 193 6.35 14.03 1.80
C ALA A 193 6.44 12.51 1.83
N LEU A 194 6.70 11.93 3.00
CA LEU A 194 6.78 10.47 3.19
C LEU A 194 5.88 10.04 4.34
N PRO A 195 5.33 8.81 4.31
CA PRO A 195 4.66 8.24 5.47
C PRO A 195 5.67 7.92 6.56
N ASP A 196 5.33 8.24 7.80
CA ASP A 196 6.24 8.13 8.94
C ASP A 196 6.78 6.70 9.11
N TYR A 197 5.95 5.68 8.89
CA TYR A 197 6.36 4.28 9.03
C TYR A 197 7.56 3.91 8.15
N LEU A 198 7.69 4.59 7.02
CA LEU A 198 8.72 4.28 6.03
C LEU A 198 10.12 4.77 6.46
N THR A 199 10.16 5.69 7.43
CA THR A 199 11.38 6.38 7.84
C THR A 199 11.92 5.95 9.21
N VAL A 200 11.17 5.13 9.96
CA VAL A 200 11.47 4.76 11.36
C VAL A 200 12.90 4.21 11.57
N ASN A 201 13.36 3.36 10.67
CA ASN A 201 14.69 2.72 10.78
C ASN A 201 15.62 3.12 9.63
N VAL A 202 15.36 4.28 9.02
CA VAL A 202 16.16 4.77 7.90
C VAL A 202 17.18 5.78 8.40
N PRO A 203 18.48 5.45 8.34
CA PRO A 203 19.52 6.37 8.80
C PRO A 203 19.61 7.59 7.88
N ASN A 204 20.11 8.69 8.45
CA ASN A 204 20.42 9.92 7.73
C ASN A 204 19.22 10.63 7.07
N ILE A 205 17.99 10.35 7.50
CA ILE A 205 16.78 11.07 7.13
C ILE A 205 16.16 11.69 8.38
N VAL A 206 15.72 12.94 8.27
CA VAL A 206 15.10 13.68 9.37
C VAL A 206 13.81 14.35 8.92
N LYS A 207 12.89 14.54 9.86
CA LYS A 207 11.67 15.35 9.63
C LYS A 207 12.05 16.81 9.43
N VAL A 208 11.54 17.40 8.38
CA VAL A 208 11.65 18.83 8.07
C VAL A 208 10.39 19.51 8.57
N LEU A 209 10.52 20.55 9.40
CA LEU A 209 9.40 21.23 10.06
C LEU A 209 8.48 20.23 10.79
N PRO A 210 8.97 19.53 11.83
CA PRO A 210 8.26 18.39 12.43
C PRO A 210 6.91 18.71 13.07
N LYS A 211 6.60 20.00 13.28
CA LYS A 211 5.28 20.46 13.76
C LYS A 211 4.24 20.59 12.64
N ILE A 212 4.64 20.43 11.39
CA ILE A 212 3.75 20.49 10.23
C ILE A 212 3.33 19.08 9.88
N GLU A 213 2.11 18.74 10.22
CA GLU A 213 1.50 17.45 9.90
C GLU A 213 0.91 17.49 8.48
N GLY A 214 1.08 16.39 7.76
CA GLY A 214 0.45 16.15 6.46
C GLY A 214 -0.92 15.47 6.62
N PRO A 215 -1.51 15.01 5.49
CA PRO A 215 -2.75 14.25 5.53
C PRO A 215 -2.54 12.90 6.23
N ILE A 216 -3.61 12.41 6.87
CA ILE A 216 -3.66 11.06 7.42
C ILE A 216 -4.24 10.12 6.38
N THR A 217 -3.62 8.98 6.20
CA THR A 217 -4.12 7.87 5.37
C THR A 217 -4.48 6.70 6.26
N GLU A 218 -5.68 6.14 6.08
CA GLU A 218 -6.11 4.95 6.81
C GLU A 218 -5.76 3.68 6.04
N ALA A 219 -4.95 2.81 6.63
CA ALA A 219 -4.78 1.44 6.11
C ALA A 219 -5.93 0.55 6.59
N HIS A 220 -6.50 -0.23 5.67
CA HIS A 220 -7.61 -1.14 5.93
C HIS A 220 -7.21 -2.58 5.57
N PHE A 221 -7.53 -3.51 6.46
CA PHE A 221 -7.52 -4.94 6.19
C PHE A 221 -8.84 -5.32 5.53
N VAL A 222 -8.76 -5.90 4.33
CA VAL A 222 -9.92 -6.11 3.46
C VAL A 222 -9.90 -7.53 2.90
N TYR A 223 -11.05 -8.19 2.84
CA TYR A 223 -11.22 -9.49 2.20
C TYR A 223 -12.67 -9.72 1.79
N PRO A 224 -12.94 -10.55 0.77
CA PRO A 224 -14.30 -10.90 0.36
C PRO A 224 -15.08 -11.58 1.48
N GLN A 225 -16.40 -11.32 1.55
CA GLN A 225 -17.27 -11.92 2.59
C GLN A 225 -17.27 -13.45 2.54
N SER A 226 -17.07 -14.07 1.37
CA SER A 226 -16.95 -15.52 1.19
C SER A 226 -15.77 -16.13 1.97
N LEU A 227 -14.74 -15.33 2.29
CA LEU A 227 -13.57 -15.78 3.04
C LEU A 227 -13.67 -15.53 4.57
N LYS A 228 -14.84 -15.07 5.06
CA LYS A 228 -15.04 -14.71 6.48
C LYS A 228 -14.67 -15.83 7.45
N ASN A 229 -15.00 -17.07 7.12
CA ASN A 229 -14.81 -18.22 8.00
C ASN A 229 -13.57 -19.06 7.66
N VAL A 230 -12.74 -18.62 6.72
CA VAL A 230 -11.54 -19.32 6.26
C VAL A 230 -10.44 -19.19 7.31
N ALA A 231 -9.99 -20.31 7.87
CA ALA A 231 -9.05 -20.35 8.99
C ALA A 231 -7.75 -19.60 8.69
N ARG A 232 -7.12 -19.80 7.50
CA ARG A 232 -5.89 -19.11 7.11
C ARG A 232 -6.04 -17.58 7.03
N VAL A 233 -7.22 -17.08 6.61
CA VAL A 233 -7.52 -15.63 6.59
C VAL A 233 -7.65 -15.10 8.01
N GLN A 234 -8.26 -15.84 8.91
CA GLN A 234 -8.47 -15.44 10.30
C GLN A 234 -7.16 -15.40 11.09
N VAL A 235 -6.30 -16.42 10.96
CA VAL A 235 -5.01 -16.42 11.66
C VAL A 235 -4.09 -15.32 11.13
N PHE A 236 -4.09 -15.06 9.83
CA PHE A 236 -3.33 -13.95 9.25
C PHE A 236 -3.85 -12.59 9.72
N ARG A 237 -5.17 -12.40 9.77
CA ARG A 237 -5.78 -11.21 10.34
C ARG A 237 -5.31 -10.98 11.78
N ASN A 238 -5.44 -12.01 12.63
CA ASN A 238 -5.06 -11.91 14.03
C ASN A 238 -3.58 -11.58 14.20
N PHE A 239 -2.71 -12.22 13.40
CA PHE A 239 -1.28 -11.93 13.35
C PHE A 239 -1.01 -10.47 12.99
N LEU A 240 -1.61 -9.95 11.92
CA LEU A 240 -1.42 -8.56 11.52
C LEU A 240 -1.87 -7.56 12.59
N PHE A 241 -3.05 -7.78 13.18
CA PHE A 241 -3.56 -6.88 14.22
C PHE A 241 -2.68 -6.90 15.46
N SER A 242 -2.13 -8.05 15.86
CA SER A 242 -1.14 -8.14 16.93
C SER A 242 0.11 -7.32 16.59
N LYS A 243 0.70 -7.53 15.41
CA LYS A 243 1.92 -6.81 14.99
C LYS A 243 1.72 -5.30 14.86
N ILE A 244 0.53 -4.86 14.43
CA ILE A 244 0.19 -3.44 14.38
C ILE A 244 0.05 -2.85 15.79
N SER A 245 -0.54 -3.58 16.74
CA SER A 245 -0.68 -3.08 18.12
C SER A 245 0.65 -2.91 18.85
N GLU A 246 1.67 -3.69 18.47
CA GLU A 246 3.03 -3.61 18.98
C GLU A 246 3.85 -2.49 18.29
N TRP A 247 3.37 -2.00 17.15
CA TRP A 247 4.13 -1.09 16.30
C TRP A 247 3.90 0.38 16.68
N LYS A 248 4.99 1.03 17.07
CA LYS A 248 5.04 2.47 17.38
C LYS A 248 5.97 3.16 16.39
N PHE A 249 5.48 4.25 15.76
CA PHE A 249 6.26 5.08 14.82
C PHE A 249 5.83 6.55 14.89
#